data_650e885282ee2eb6cdcbeb1f4a90189d
#
_entry.id   650e885282ee2eb6cdcbeb1f4a90189d
#
_cell.length_a   1.000
_cell.length_b   1.000
_cell.length_c   1.000
_cell.angle_alpha   90.00
_cell.angle_beta   90.00
_cell.angle_gamma   90.00
#
_symmetry.space_group_name_H-M   'P 1'
#
loop_
_entity.id
_entity.type
_entity.pdbx_description
1 polymer ?
#
loop_
_entity_poly.entity_id
_entity_poly.type
_entity_poly.pdbx_seq_one_letter_code
_entity_poly.pdbx_strand_id
1 'polypeptide(L)'
;MKTQKKRRKQNKTDYKKRLNLLKSEIPRLVFRKTNKYFIVQYVLSEEAKDKVQFGISSKKLLSLGWPEEFKGSLKSIPAAYLVGYFVGKKILKDKLKQPIVDLGMIRSLHKTKQFGFLKGLIDAGIKIDCKKEAFPEEDRIIGKSLKKDFSSKFKEIKEKIK
;
A
#
# COMPACT_ATOMS: atom_id res chain seq x y z
N MET A 1 22.97 -4.97 -30.10
CA MET A 1 22.26 -5.41 -28.88
C MET A 1 21.84 -4.18 -28.07
N LYS A 2 20.54 -3.98 -27.76
CA LYS A 2 20.09 -2.83 -26.96
C LYS A 2 20.39 -3.09 -25.49
N THR A 3 21.21 -2.24 -24.86
CA THR A 3 21.50 -2.34 -23.43
C THR A 3 20.31 -1.90 -22.59
N GLN A 4 20.04 -2.61 -21.49
CA GLN A 4 18.96 -2.25 -20.58
C GLN A 4 19.26 -0.93 -19.84
N LYS A 5 18.24 -0.10 -19.67
CA LYS A 5 18.35 1.15 -18.89
C LYS A 5 18.76 0.87 -17.43
N LYS A 6 19.60 1.74 -16.82
CA LYS A 6 20.15 1.59 -15.46
C LYS A 6 19.10 1.20 -14.40
N ARG A 7 17.97 1.88 -14.36
CA ARG A 7 16.89 1.59 -13.38
C ARG A 7 16.21 0.23 -13.61
N ARG A 8 16.18 -0.28 -14.86
CA ARG A 8 15.67 -1.61 -15.17
C ARG A 8 16.64 -2.69 -14.67
N LYS A 9 17.94 -2.51 -14.91
CA LYS A 9 19.00 -3.40 -14.38
C LYS A 9 18.94 -3.49 -12.84
N GLN A 10 18.65 -2.37 -12.16
CA GLN A 10 18.52 -2.30 -10.71
C GLN A 10 17.16 -2.79 -10.18
N ASN A 11 16.30 -3.37 -11.00
CA ASN A 11 14.95 -3.79 -10.64
C ASN A 11 14.08 -2.70 -9.96
N LYS A 12 14.34 -1.42 -10.30
CA LYS A 12 13.61 -0.27 -9.73
C LYS A 12 12.43 0.18 -10.58
N THR A 13 12.49 -0.03 -11.90
CA THR A 13 11.47 0.47 -12.83
C THR A 13 11.20 -0.52 -13.95
N ASP A 14 9.94 -0.91 -14.10
CA ASP A 14 9.43 -1.54 -15.30
C ASP A 14 8.88 -0.46 -16.23
N TYR A 15 9.61 -0.16 -17.29
CA TYR A 15 9.25 0.92 -18.21
C TYR A 15 7.99 0.60 -19.03
N LYS A 16 7.76 -0.67 -19.40
CA LYS A 16 6.55 -1.07 -20.14
C LYS A 16 5.31 -0.87 -19.26
N LYS A 17 5.36 -1.37 -18.03
CA LYS A 17 4.27 -1.21 -17.05
C LYS A 17 4.03 0.28 -16.75
N ARG A 18 5.11 1.06 -16.55
CA ARG A 18 4.99 2.52 -16.32
C ARG A 18 4.33 3.22 -17.50
N LEU A 19 4.72 2.91 -18.73
CA LEU A 19 4.12 3.50 -19.92
C LEU A 19 2.61 3.20 -20.01
N ASN A 20 2.21 1.96 -19.76
CA ASN A 20 0.79 1.59 -19.77
C ASN A 20 -0.01 2.32 -18.67
N LEU A 21 0.57 2.48 -17.48
CA LEU A 21 -0.05 3.23 -16.39
C LEU A 21 -0.17 4.73 -16.70
N LEU A 22 0.80 5.31 -17.42
CA LEU A 22 0.75 6.71 -17.85
C LEU A 22 -0.29 6.95 -18.95
N LYS A 23 -0.42 6.01 -19.90
CA LYS A 23 -1.43 6.08 -20.98
C LYS A 23 -2.87 6.09 -20.47
N SER A 24 -3.13 5.57 -19.28
CA SER A 24 -4.49 5.57 -18.70
C SER A 24 -4.95 6.93 -18.19
N GLU A 25 -4.02 7.91 -18.02
CA GLU A 25 -4.29 9.25 -17.46
C GLU A 25 -4.98 9.25 -16.09
N ILE A 26 -5.10 8.06 -15.47
CA ILE A 26 -5.70 7.88 -14.17
C ILE A 26 -4.64 8.09 -13.08
N PRO A 27 -4.98 8.76 -11.96
CA PRO A 27 -4.07 8.88 -10.83
C PRO A 27 -3.52 7.54 -10.37
N ARG A 28 -2.28 7.52 -9.93
CA ARG A 28 -1.60 6.30 -9.47
C ARG A 28 -1.40 6.30 -7.97
N LEU A 29 -1.78 5.20 -7.33
CA LEU A 29 -1.43 4.94 -5.95
C LEU A 29 -0.17 4.08 -5.91
N VAL A 30 0.95 4.72 -5.71
CA VAL A 30 2.28 4.09 -5.73
C VAL A 30 2.58 3.48 -4.37
N PHE A 31 2.59 2.14 -4.29
CA PHE A 31 2.98 1.40 -3.09
C PHE A 31 4.41 0.92 -3.21
N ARG A 32 5.24 1.23 -2.22
CA ARG A 32 6.64 0.79 -2.16
C ARG A 32 6.96 0.21 -0.79
N LYS A 33 7.61 -0.94 -0.80
CA LYS A 33 8.12 -1.61 0.40
C LYS A 33 9.61 -1.27 0.57
N THR A 34 9.96 -0.70 1.71
CA THR A 34 11.33 -0.52 2.15
C THR A 34 11.76 -1.60 3.16
N ASN A 35 12.98 -1.52 3.65
CA ASN A 35 13.45 -2.47 4.67
C ASN A 35 12.68 -2.37 6.00
N LYS A 36 12.25 -1.15 6.38
CA LYS A 36 11.59 -0.90 7.69
C LYS A 36 10.13 -0.50 7.56
N TYR A 37 9.69 0.09 6.43
CA TYR A 37 8.39 0.74 6.28
C TYR A 37 7.71 0.42 4.95
N PHE A 38 6.43 0.74 4.87
CA PHE A 38 5.72 0.97 3.61
C PHE A 38 5.65 2.47 3.34
N ILE A 39 5.76 2.83 2.08
CA ILE A 39 5.54 4.19 1.57
C ILE A 39 4.45 4.10 0.52
N VAL A 40 3.43 4.93 0.68
CA VAL A 40 2.31 5.05 -0.26
C VAL A 40 2.21 6.49 -0.69
N GLN A 41 2.13 6.72 -2.01
CA GLN A 41 2.01 8.05 -2.59
C GLN A 41 0.87 8.07 -3.59
N TYR A 42 0.02 9.08 -3.49
CA TYR A 42 -0.97 9.38 -4.51
C TYR A 42 -0.36 10.36 -5.50
N VAL A 43 -0.27 9.96 -6.77
CA VAL A 43 0.50 10.65 -7.79
C VAL A 43 -0.39 10.95 -8.99
N LEU A 44 -0.42 12.20 -9.40
CA LEU A 44 -0.90 12.64 -10.70
C LEU A 44 0.27 12.70 -11.68
N SER A 45 0.02 12.36 -12.93
CA SER A 45 1.04 12.42 -13.97
C SER A 45 0.51 13.16 -15.19
N GLU A 46 1.19 14.23 -15.53
CA GLU A 46 0.94 15.03 -16.73
C GLU A 46 2.20 14.98 -17.60
N GLU A 47 2.10 14.59 -18.86
CA GLU A 47 3.22 14.50 -19.80
C GLU A 47 4.46 13.78 -19.22
N ALA A 48 4.24 12.66 -18.49
CA ALA A 48 5.26 11.90 -17.77
C ALA A 48 5.94 12.62 -16.60
N LYS A 49 5.50 13.81 -16.22
CA LYS A 49 5.90 14.51 -14.99
C LYS A 49 5.00 14.06 -13.85
N ASP A 50 5.58 13.54 -12.80
CA ASP A 50 4.87 13.03 -11.63
C ASP A 50 4.71 14.14 -10.58
N LYS A 51 3.46 14.47 -10.19
CA LYS A 51 3.13 15.37 -9.08
C LYS A 51 2.55 14.56 -7.93
N VAL A 52 3.25 14.52 -6.80
CA VAL A 52 2.76 13.83 -5.60
C VAL A 52 1.78 14.74 -4.87
N GLN A 53 0.52 14.33 -4.77
CA GLN A 53 -0.53 15.04 -4.04
C GLN A 53 -0.37 14.84 -2.54
N PHE A 54 -0.18 13.59 -2.11
CA PHE A 54 0.16 13.26 -0.73
C PHE A 54 1.00 11.98 -0.67
N GLY A 55 1.75 11.86 0.42
CA GLY A 55 2.52 10.66 0.73
C GLY A 55 2.31 10.24 2.18
N ILE A 56 2.14 8.95 2.42
CA ILE A 56 1.95 8.36 3.74
C ILE A 56 2.94 7.21 3.92
N SER A 57 3.61 7.22 5.06
CA SER A 57 4.45 6.11 5.48
C SER A 57 3.77 5.33 6.61
N SER A 58 4.06 4.02 6.73
CA SER A 58 3.60 3.23 7.87
C SER A 58 4.09 3.74 9.23
N LYS A 59 5.09 4.65 9.27
CA LYS A 59 5.46 5.40 10.48
C LYS A 59 4.28 6.17 11.08
N LYS A 60 3.33 6.61 10.25
CA LYS A 60 2.13 7.32 10.71
C LYS A 60 1.29 6.49 11.69
N LEU A 61 1.38 5.15 11.63
CA LEU A 61 0.69 4.28 12.58
C LEU A 61 1.16 4.48 14.02
N LEU A 62 2.42 4.90 14.23
CA LEU A 62 2.94 5.21 15.57
C LEU A 62 2.14 6.34 16.22
N SER A 63 1.80 7.40 15.48
CA SER A 63 0.96 8.50 15.98
C SER A 63 -0.50 8.11 16.19
N LEU A 64 -0.95 6.96 15.67
CA LEU A 64 -2.30 6.42 15.84
C LEU A 64 -2.39 5.41 17.01
N GLY A 65 -1.27 5.17 17.71
CA GLY A 65 -1.23 4.28 18.87
C GLY A 65 -0.65 2.89 18.56
N TRP A 66 0.14 2.75 17.48
CA TRP A 66 0.92 1.53 17.26
C TRP A 66 1.96 1.37 18.38
N PRO A 67 1.95 0.25 19.15
CA PRO A 67 2.82 0.09 20.30
C PRO A 67 4.31 0.10 19.91
N GLU A 68 5.14 0.71 20.71
CA GLU A 68 6.59 0.77 20.47
C GLU A 68 7.25 -0.62 20.45
N GLU A 69 6.74 -1.56 21.24
CA GLU A 69 7.16 -2.96 21.23
C GLU A 69 7.08 -3.61 19.84
N PHE A 70 6.10 -3.18 19.02
CA PHE A 70 5.89 -3.64 17.66
C PHE A 70 6.52 -2.72 16.59
N LYS A 71 7.38 -1.78 16.97
CA LYS A 71 8.01 -0.83 16.06
C LYS A 71 8.76 -1.50 14.91
N GLY A 72 9.37 -2.65 15.14
CA GLY A 72 10.02 -3.48 14.11
C GLY A 72 9.05 -4.11 13.11
N SER A 73 7.74 -4.18 13.42
CA SER A 73 6.70 -4.82 12.60
C SER A 73 5.94 -3.87 11.69
N LEU A 74 6.36 -2.60 11.55
CA LEU A 74 5.73 -1.60 10.67
C LEU A 74 5.73 -1.99 9.16
N LYS A 75 6.30 -3.13 8.82
CA LYS A 75 6.22 -3.78 7.50
C LYS A 75 5.48 -5.13 7.53
N SER A 76 4.69 -5.40 8.55
CA SER A 76 3.84 -6.59 8.69
C SER A 76 2.57 -6.51 7.84
N ILE A 77 1.80 -7.61 7.78
CA ILE A 77 0.50 -7.62 7.07
C ILE A 77 -0.51 -6.70 7.76
N PRO A 78 -0.66 -6.71 9.11
CA PRO A 78 -1.52 -5.75 9.81
C PRO A 78 -1.18 -4.29 9.50
N ALA A 79 0.12 -3.94 9.51
CA ALA A 79 0.57 -2.61 9.16
C ALA A 79 0.22 -2.21 7.72
N ALA A 80 0.39 -3.15 6.77
CA ALA A 80 0.03 -2.92 5.38
C ALA A 80 -1.48 -2.68 5.21
N TYR A 81 -2.31 -3.48 5.87
CA TYR A 81 -3.76 -3.33 5.86
C TYR A 81 -4.19 -1.96 6.43
N LEU A 82 -3.69 -1.60 7.62
CA LEU A 82 -4.06 -0.33 8.27
C LEU A 82 -3.63 0.89 7.45
N VAL A 83 -2.45 0.83 6.82
CA VAL A 83 -2.01 1.88 5.88
C VAL A 83 -2.94 1.95 4.67
N GLY A 84 -3.33 0.82 4.10
CA GLY A 84 -4.30 0.75 3.00
C GLY A 84 -5.63 1.36 3.39
N TYR A 85 -6.16 0.99 4.56
CA TYR A 85 -7.41 1.52 5.09
C TYR A 85 -7.34 3.03 5.33
N PHE A 86 -6.26 3.52 5.93
CA PHE A 86 -6.02 4.96 6.15
C PHE A 86 -5.95 5.75 4.85
N VAL A 87 -5.20 5.25 3.87
CA VAL A 87 -5.07 5.87 2.54
C VAL A 87 -6.41 5.90 1.82
N GLY A 88 -7.17 4.80 1.86
CA GLY A 88 -8.49 4.72 1.24
C GLY A 88 -9.46 5.72 1.83
N LYS A 89 -9.53 5.82 3.17
CA LYS A 89 -10.34 6.83 3.86
C LYS A 89 -9.93 8.25 3.50
N LYS A 90 -8.62 8.52 3.40
CA LYS A 90 -8.12 9.83 2.99
C LYS A 90 -8.54 10.19 1.56
N ILE A 91 -8.44 9.27 0.61
CA ILE A 91 -8.85 9.48 -0.79
C ILE A 91 -10.35 9.84 -0.85
N LEU A 92 -11.19 9.13 -0.09
CA LEU A 92 -12.64 9.40 -0.05
C LEU A 92 -12.95 10.73 0.64
N LYS A 93 -12.28 11.02 1.75
CA LYS A 93 -12.45 12.29 2.48
C LYS A 93 -12.08 13.50 1.62
N ASP A 94 -10.95 13.41 0.91
CA ASP A 94 -10.45 14.47 0.06
C ASP A 94 -11.15 14.48 -1.32
N LYS A 95 -12.17 13.61 -1.54
CA LYS A 95 -12.94 13.47 -2.80
C LYS A 95 -12.07 13.33 -4.03
N LEU A 96 -10.93 12.63 -3.90
CA LEU A 96 -9.98 12.42 -4.99
C LEU A 96 -10.49 11.36 -5.98
N LYS A 97 -10.04 11.46 -7.23
CA LYS A 97 -10.34 10.45 -8.27
C LYS A 97 -9.83 9.09 -7.83
N GLN A 98 -10.54 8.03 -8.21
CA GLN A 98 -10.13 6.66 -7.93
C GLN A 98 -8.79 6.35 -8.62
N PRO A 99 -7.76 5.92 -7.88
CA PRO A 99 -6.45 5.65 -8.45
C PRO A 99 -6.29 4.21 -8.95
N ILE A 100 -5.35 4.00 -9.87
CA ILE A 100 -4.81 2.68 -10.20
C ILE A 100 -3.65 2.37 -9.24
N VAL A 101 -3.60 1.15 -8.70
CA VAL A 101 -2.54 0.75 -7.79
C VAL A 101 -1.28 0.33 -8.54
N ASP A 102 -0.18 1.02 -8.28
CA ASP A 102 1.15 0.69 -8.79
C ASP A 102 2.01 0.03 -7.72
N LEU A 103 2.13 -1.28 -7.79
CA LEU A 103 2.99 -2.08 -6.90
C LEU A 103 4.47 -2.09 -7.35
N GLY A 104 4.79 -1.46 -8.48
CA GLY A 104 6.14 -1.46 -9.04
C GLY A 104 6.59 -2.84 -9.50
N MET A 105 7.83 -3.19 -9.18
CA MET A 105 8.44 -4.47 -9.52
C MET A 105 8.35 -5.51 -8.38
N ILE A 106 7.48 -5.28 -7.40
CA ILE A 106 7.26 -6.25 -6.33
C ILE A 106 6.63 -7.51 -6.94
N ARG A 107 7.17 -8.68 -6.59
CA ARG A 107 6.64 -9.96 -7.05
C ARG A 107 5.22 -10.17 -6.51
N SER A 108 4.26 -10.37 -7.40
CA SER A 108 2.85 -10.55 -7.04
C SER A 108 2.59 -11.99 -6.57
N LEU A 109 2.87 -12.26 -5.29
CA LEU A 109 2.51 -13.51 -4.62
C LEU A 109 1.24 -13.30 -3.80
N HIS A 110 0.31 -14.25 -3.87
CA HIS A 110 -0.93 -14.23 -3.09
C HIS A 110 -0.64 -14.25 -1.59
N LYS A 111 -1.61 -13.82 -0.77
CA LYS A 111 -1.57 -13.83 0.70
C LYS A 111 -0.38 -13.06 1.30
N THR A 112 0.15 -12.09 0.57
CA THR A 112 1.31 -11.28 1.00
C THR A 112 0.89 -9.88 1.49
N LYS A 113 1.87 -9.09 1.89
CA LYS A 113 1.70 -7.74 2.45
C LYS A 113 1.02 -6.76 1.48
N GLN A 114 1.34 -6.85 0.17
CA GLN A 114 0.67 -6.03 -0.84
C GLN A 114 -0.81 -6.36 -0.96
N PHE A 115 -1.19 -7.63 -0.84
CA PHE A 115 -2.60 -8.01 -0.83
C PHE A 115 -3.30 -7.63 0.48
N GLY A 116 -2.57 -7.58 1.60
CA GLY A 116 -3.06 -6.97 2.83
C GLY A 116 -3.35 -5.47 2.66
N PHE A 117 -2.47 -4.74 1.98
CA PHE A 117 -2.68 -3.33 1.63
C PHE A 117 -3.90 -3.14 0.71
N LEU A 118 -4.03 -3.96 -0.35
CA LEU A 118 -5.18 -3.92 -1.25
C LEU A 118 -6.50 -4.21 -0.52
N LYS A 119 -6.51 -5.19 0.39
CA LYS A 119 -7.69 -5.49 1.22
C LYS A 119 -8.09 -4.30 2.06
N GLY A 120 -7.11 -3.60 2.67
CA GLY A 120 -7.37 -2.37 3.42
C GLY A 120 -8.00 -1.26 2.57
N LEU A 121 -7.55 -1.07 1.32
CA LEU A 121 -8.15 -0.11 0.39
C LEU A 121 -9.60 -0.46 0.03
N ILE A 122 -9.88 -1.74 -0.24
CA ILE A 122 -11.23 -2.23 -0.57
C ILE A 122 -12.17 -2.03 0.60
N ASP A 123 -11.74 -2.39 1.81
CA ASP A 123 -12.54 -2.24 3.03
C ASP A 123 -12.78 -0.76 3.39
N ALA A 124 -11.91 0.15 2.93
CA ALA A 124 -12.13 1.59 3.04
C ALA A 124 -13.15 2.14 2.02
N GLY A 125 -13.47 1.38 0.95
CA GLY A 125 -14.43 1.75 -0.08
C GLY A 125 -13.85 2.05 -1.47
N ILE A 126 -12.55 1.82 -1.69
CA ILE A 126 -11.94 1.97 -3.01
C ILE A 126 -12.24 0.71 -3.85
N LYS A 127 -12.76 0.91 -5.06
CA LYS A 127 -13.07 -0.20 -5.97
C LYS A 127 -11.77 -0.73 -6.61
N ILE A 128 -11.38 -1.95 -6.25
CA ILE A 128 -10.22 -2.64 -6.85
C ILE A 128 -10.68 -4.03 -7.21
N ASP A 129 -10.53 -4.37 -8.48
CA ASP A 129 -10.85 -5.72 -8.95
C ASP A 129 -9.72 -6.68 -8.57
N CYS A 130 -10.02 -7.62 -7.66
CA CYS A 130 -9.06 -8.59 -7.17
C CYS A 130 -9.79 -9.86 -6.68
N LYS A 131 -9.22 -11.03 -7.01
CA LYS A 131 -9.76 -12.32 -6.57
C LYS A 131 -9.69 -12.45 -5.05
N LYS A 132 -10.76 -12.93 -4.43
CA LYS A 132 -10.85 -13.11 -2.96
C LYS A 132 -9.76 -14.02 -2.39
N GLU A 133 -9.38 -15.05 -3.13
CA GLU A 133 -8.34 -16.02 -2.75
C GLU A 133 -6.93 -15.41 -2.62
N ALA A 134 -6.72 -14.24 -3.26
CA ALA A 134 -5.42 -13.56 -3.23
C ALA A 134 -5.16 -12.86 -1.89
N PHE A 135 -6.19 -12.59 -1.09
CA PHE A 135 -6.05 -11.87 0.17
C PHE A 135 -5.50 -12.78 1.28
N PRO A 136 -4.75 -12.22 2.24
CA PRO A 136 -4.37 -12.93 3.46
C PRO A 136 -5.60 -13.29 4.29
N GLU A 137 -5.49 -14.36 5.07
CA GLU A 137 -6.48 -14.78 6.04
C GLU A 137 -6.71 -13.70 7.11
N GLU A 138 -7.93 -13.59 7.64
CA GLU A 138 -8.31 -12.55 8.60
C GLU A 138 -7.44 -12.58 9.86
N ASP A 139 -7.10 -13.76 10.38
CA ASP A 139 -6.22 -13.90 11.54
C ASP A 139 -4.83 -13.31 11.30
N ARG A 140 -4.32 -13.41 10.08
CA ARG A 140 -3.06 -12.79 9.68
C ARG A 140 -3.18 -11.27 9.52
N ILE A 141 -4.34 -10.78 9.06
CA ILE A 141 -4.61 -9.33 8.93
C ILE A 141 -4.74 -8.69 10.31
N ILE A 142 -5.45 -9.34 11.24
CA ILE A 142 -5.64 -8.84 12.61
C ILE A 142 -4.35 -8.93 13.42
N GLY A 143 -3.45 -9.84 13.05
CA GLY A 143 -2.14 -9.97 13.68
C GLY A 143 -2.07 -10.98 14.81
N LYS A 144 -3.01 -11.94 14.91
CA LYS A 144 -2.91 -13.07 15.86
C LYS A 144 -1.66 -13.92 15.65
N SER A 145 -1.16 -14.00 14.42
CA SER A 145 0.05 -14.75 14.05
C SER A 145 1.37 -14.02 14.39
N LEU A 146 1.32 -12.85 15.00
CA LEU A 146 2.51 -12.16 15.50
C LEU A 146 2.99 -12.81 16.81
N LYS A 147 4.26 -12.57 17.18
CA LYS A 147 4.85 -13.11 18.42
C LYS A 147 4.04 -12.81 19.70
N LYS A 148 3.32 -11.69 19.72
CA LYS A 148 2.33 -11.32 20.74
C LYS A 148 1.03 -11.00 20.00
N ASP A 149 -0.12 -11.31 20.60
CA ASP A 149 -1.42 -11.00 20.01
C ASP A 149 -1.61 -9.49 19.86
N PHE A 150 -1.89 -9.09 18.63
CA PHE A 150 -2.07 -7.69 18.24
C PHE A 150 -3.53 -7.32 18.01
N SER A 151 -4.46 -8.24 18.20
CA SER A 151 -5.87 -8.11 17.78
C SER A 151 -6.59 -6.93 18.42
N SER A 152 -6.38 -6.69 19.74
CA SER A 152 -7.00 -5.58 20.46
C SER A 152 -6.50 -4.22 19.93
N LYS A 153 -5.19 -4.09 19.80
CA LYS A 153 -4.55 -2.87 19.28
C LYS A 153 -4.89 -2.59 17.82
N PHE A 154 -5.03 -3.64 17.01
CA PHE A 154 -5.48 -3.52 15.63
C PHE A 154 -6.87 -2.87 15.54
N LYS A 155 -7.83 -3.30 16.36
CA LYS A 155 -9.19 -2.73 16.41
C LYS A 155 -9.17 -1.27 16.84
N GLU A 156 -8.46 -0.94 17.93
CA GLU A 156 -8.29 0.44 18.41
C GLU A 156 -7.75 1.39 17.32
N ILE A 157 -6.68 0.96 16.63
CA ILE A 157 -6.08 1.78 15.56
C ILE A 157 -7.03 1.92 14.38
N LYS A 158 -7.73 0.83 14.00
CA LYS A 158 -8.71 0.87 12.91
C LYS A 158 -9.86 1.83 13.20
N GLU A 159 -10.32 1.89 14.45
CA GLU A 159 -11.34 2.85 14.90
C GLU A 159 -10.87 4.30 14.84
N LYS A 160 -9.63 4.56 15.24
CA LYS A 160 -9.03 5.92 15.14
C LYS A 160 -8.83 6.39 13.70
N ILE A 161 -8.86 5.48 12.72
CA ILE A 161 -8.74 5.80 11.29
C ILE A 161 -10.10 6.11 10.66
N LYS A 162 -11.20 5.67 11.26
CA LYS A 162 -12.56 5.95 10.72
C LYS A 162 -12.85 7.45 10.68
#